data_f0e86245f14280b29601b6e0d4f4c1a4
#
_entry.id   f0e86245f14280b29601b6e0d4f4c1a4
#
_cell.length_a   1.000
_cell.length_b   1.000
_cell.length_c   1.000
_cell.angle_alpha   90.00
_cell.angle_beta   90.00
_cell.angle_gamma   90.00
#
_symmetry.space_group_name_H-M   'P 1'
#
loop_
_entity.id
_entity.type
_entity.pdbx_description
1 polymer ?
#
loop_
_entity_poly.entity_id
_entity_poly.type
_entity_poly.pdbx_seq_one_letter_code
_entity_poly.pdbx_strand_id
1 'polypeptide(L)'
;DRRQDAQAVREKGGDDHLPRLSREVADTKARLVTGGLFYLFGWVVVALAGDVMRGHPLLGVSVGLAFLTLALLRVWPGPPAHDAPRPVLERWLDRQWAGVLATAALWGGALAWVLVDPHLAGARPAALLCTFAFATAFAHNFSLRPGRALLGVTLVYLPAPLLLPYTDAGLAVNATVGVYAIYLALVLVRSYREYQQQLDLYDALRHQRDQYEHLSRIDPLTGLANRRHHGGTLEHLAREARRLRQPLSM
;
A
#
# COMPACT_ATOMS: atom_id res chain seq x y z
N ASP A 1 -40.41 8.35 4.15
CA ASP A 1 -39.42 9.32 4.64
C ASP A 1 -38.17 8.68 5.26
N ARG A 2 -38.29 7.89 6.35
CA ARG A 2 -37.11 7.25 6.99
C ARG A 2 -36.32 6.29 6.11
N ARG A 3 -36.93 5.68 5.08
CA ARG A 3 -36.21 4.81 4.13
C ARG A 3 -35.46 5.59 3.06
N GLN A 4 -35.94 6.75 2.66
CA GLN A 4 -35.26 7.63 1.73
C GLN A 4 -34.07 8.33 2.41
N ASP A 5 -34.20 8.74 3.67
CA ASP A 5 -33.11 9.29 4.46
C ASP A 5 -31.99 8.28 4.71
N ALA A 6 -32.34 7.00 4.98
CA ALA A 6 -31.37 5.92 5.16
C ALA A 6 -30.65 5.55 3.84
N GLN A 7 -31.31 5.66 2.68
CA GLN A 7 -30.68 5.50 1.37
C GLN A 7 -29.76 6.69 1.04
N ALA A 8 -30.18 7.92 1.27
CA ALA A 8 -29.35 9.12 1.04
C ALA A 8 -28.11 9.16 1.94
N VAL A 9 -28.20 8.67 3.19
CA VAL A 9 -27.04 8.54 4.08
C VAL A 9 -26.10 7.42 3.61
N ARG A 10 -26.63 6.32 3.06
CA ARG A 10 -25.82 5.26 2.47
C ARG A 10 -25.13 5.67 1.16
N GLU A 11 -25.79 6.45 0.32
CA GLU A 11 -25.19 6.99 -0.91
C GLU A 11 -24.14 8.05 -0.62
N LYS A 12 -24.36 8.97 0.33
CA LYS A 12 -23.34 9.92 0.78
C LYS A 12 -22.14 9.27 1.45
N GLY A 13 -22.34 8.23 2.27
CA GLY A 13 -21.24 7.46 2.86
C GLY A 13 -20.45 6.63 1.83
N GLY A 14 -21.07 6.25 0.70
CA GLY A 14 -20.42 5.53 -0.39
C GLY A 14 -19.46 6.41 -1.22
N ASP A 15 -19.80 7.66 -1.42
CA ASP A 15 -19.05 8.60 -2.27
C ASP A 15 -17.79 9.16 -1.57
N ASP A 16 -17.80 9.30 -0.26
CA ASP A 16 -16.64 9.81 0.51
C ASP A 16 -15.46 8.83 0.55
N HIS A 17 -15.68 7.53 0.32
CA HIS A 17 -14.64 6.51 0.31
C HIS A 17 -13.97 6.29 -1.05
N LEU A 18 -14.55 6.72 -2.16
CA LEU A 18 -13.98 6.58 -3.50
C LEU A 18 -12.64 7.31 -3.66
N PRO A 19 -12.43 8.54 -3.16
CA PRO A 19 -11.14 9.22 -3.25
C PRO A 19 -10.03 8.53 -2.46
N ARG A 20 -10.35 7.89 -1.32
CA ARG A 20 -9.38 7.12 -0.54
C ARG A 20 -8.99 5.82 -1.25
N LEU A 21 -9.96 5.13 -1.84
CA LEU A 21 -9.73 3.87 -2.53
C LEU A 21 -8.92 4.06 -3.83
N SER A 22 -9.22 5.08 -4.62
CA SER A 22 -8.47 5.40 -5.84
C SER A 22 -7.02 5.82 -5.52
N ARG A 23 -6.78 6.48 -4.38
CA ARG A 23 -5.44 6.78 -3.88
C ARG A 23 -4.71 5.51 -3.46
N GLU A 24 -5.37 4.60 -2.74
CA GLU A 24 -4.81 3.28 -2.39
C GLU A 24 -4.37 2.50 -3.64
N VAL A 25 -5.15 2.55 -4.72
CA VAL A 25 -4.79 1.96 -6.02
C VAL A 25 -3.52 2.60 -6.59
N ALA A 26 -3.42 3.93 -6.59
CA ALA A 26 -2.24 4.66 -7.09
C ALA A 26 -0.99 4.35 -6.26
N ASP A 27 -1.10 4.37 -4.94
CA ASP A 27 -0.01 4.06 -4.01
C ASP A 27 0.44 2.60 -4.14
N THR A 28 -0.51 1.68 -4.27
CA THR A 28 -0.22 0.26 -4.49
C THR A 28 0.53 0.08 -5.81
N LYS A 29 0.06 0.67 -6.91
CA LYS A 29 0.72 0.61 -8.22
C LYS A 29 2.18 1.05 -8.14
N ALA A 30 2.46 2.21 -7.51
CA ALA A 30 3.82 2.76 -7.41
C ALA A 30 4.80 1.78 -6.73
N ARG A 31 4.31 0.97 -5.79
CA ARG A 31 5.12 0.01 -5.01
C ARG A 31 5.26 -1.37 -5.65
N LEU A 32 4.37 -1.72 -6.60
CA LEU A 32 4.34 -3.07 -7.19
C LEU A 32 5.51 -3.34 -8.13
N VAL A 33 5.92 -2.34 -8.92
CA VAL A 33 6.91 -2.53 -10.01
C VAL A 33 8.27 -2.93 -9.45
N THR A 34 8.73 -2.23 -8.43
CA THR A 34 10.05 -2.47 -7.83
C THR A 34 10.06 -3.71 -6.93
N GLY A 35 9.00 -3.93 -6.14
CA GLY A 35 8.96 -4.99 -5.14
C GLY A 35 9.07 -6.42 -5.71
N GLY A 36 8.51 -6.69 -6.90
CA GLY A 36 8.54 -8.03 -7.50
C GLY A 36 9.94 -8.47 -7.94
N LEU A 37 10.71 -7.57 -8.56
CA LEU A 37 12.04 -7.84 -9.07
C LEU A 37 13.07 -8.07 -7.96
N PHE A 38 12.93 -7.39 -6.81
CA PHE A 38 13.86 -7.58 -5.70
C PHE A 38 13.88 -9.02 -5.17
N TYR A 39 12.75 -9.71 -5.15
CA TYR A 39 12.71 -11.11 -4.75
C TYR A 39 13.44 -12.02 -5.75
N LEU A 40 13.30 -11.73 -7.05
CA LEU A 40 14.06 -12.45 -8.09
C LEU A 40 15.57 -12.24 -7.90
N PHE A 41 16.02 -11.00 -7.71
CA PHE A 41 17.44 -10.71 -7.48
C PHE A 41 17.95 -11.36 -6.18
N GLY A 42 17.17 -11.30 -5.11
CA GLY A 42 17.50 -11.99 -3.86
C GLY A 42 17.65 -13.49 -4.07
N TRP A 43 16.76 -14.12 -4.85
CA TRP A 43 16.89 -15.53 -5.20
C TRP A 43 18.16 -15.84 -5.99
N VAL A 44 18.51 -15.00 -6.97
CA VAL A 44 19.76 -15.16 -7.73
C VAL A 44 20.99 -15.11 -6.80
N VAL A 45 21.02 -14.17 -5.85
CA VAL A 45 22.10 -14.06 -4.87
C VAL A 45 22.19 -15.33 -4.01
N VAL A 46 21.05 -15.83 -3.52
CA VAL A 46 20.98 -17.06 -2.70
C VAL A 46 21.40 -18.28 -3.51
N ALA A 47 20.94 -18.38 -4.76
CA ALA A 47 21.27 -19.48 -5.66
C ALA A 47 22.76 -19.52 -6.01
N LEU A 48 23.41 -18.38 -6.16
CA LEU A 48 24.84 -18.26 -6.37
C LEU A 48 25.62 -18.61 -5.09
N ALA A 49 25.19 -18.13 -3.93
CA ALA A 49 25.87 -18.39 -2.65
C ALA A 49 25.81 -19.86 -2.23
N GLY A 50 24.74 -20.57 -2.60
CA GLY A 50 24.55 -21.99 -2.31
C GLY A 50 24.93 -22.95 -3.43
N ASP A 51 25.46 -22.42 -4.56
CA ASP A 51 25.77 -23.23 -5.74
C ASP A 51 24.58 -24.11 -6.19
N VAL A 52 23.35 -23.57 -6.05
CA VAL A 52 22.07 -24.28 -6.27
C VAL A 52 22.02 -24.91 -7.66
N MET A 53 22.66 -24.28 -8.66
CA MET A 53 22.67 -24.74 -10.04
C MET A 53 23.46 -26.05 -10.21
N ARG A 54 24.40 -26.38 -9.31
CA ARG A 54 25.12 -27.66 -9.35
C ARG A 54 24.34 -28.78 -8.66
N GLY A 55 23.71 -28.48 -7.51
CA GLY A 55 22.98 -29.49 -6.76
C GLY A 55 21.56 -29.74 -7.26
N HIS A 56 20.82 -28.65 -7.51
CA HIS A 56 19.40 -28.70 -7.84
C HIS A 56 19.00 -27.76 -9.00
N PRO A 57 19.56 -27.93 -10.23
CA PRO A 57 19.40 -26.99 -11.33
C PRO A 57 17.93 -26.74 -11.70
N LEU A 58 17.13 -27.80 -11.78
CA LEU A 58 15.72 -27.68 -12.14
C LEU A 58 14.91 -26.89 -11.10
N LEU A 59 15.13 -27.16 -9.80
CA LEU A 59 14.46 -26.42 -8.74
C LEU A 59 14.93 -24.97 -8.67
N GLY A 60 16.24 -24.74 -8.81
CA GLY A 60 16.80 -23.39 -8.82
C GLY A 60 16.21 -22.51 -9.91
N VAL A 61 16.14 -23.04 -11.13
CA VAL A 61 15.55 -22.36 -12.28
C VAL A 61 14.04 -22.17 -12.10
N SER A 62 13.32 -23.20 -11.64
CA SER A 62 11.86 -23.11 -11.46
C SER A 62 11.45 -22.08 -10.42
N VAL A 63 12.16 -21.96 -9.30
CA VAL A 63 11.93 -20.91 -8.30
C VAL A 63 12.21 -19.52 -8.90
N GLY A 64 13.30 -19.36 -9.66
CA GLY A 64 13.60 -18.11 -10.35
C GLY A 64 12.51 -17.71 -11.35
N LEU A 65 12.06 -18.66 -12.17
CA LEU A 65 10.96 -18.46 -13.13
C LEU A 65 9.63 -18.14 -12.42
N ALA A 66 9.36 -18.76 -11.27
CA ALA A 66 8.17 -18.45 -10.48
C ALA A 66 8.21 -17.02 -9.95
N PHE A 67 9.35 -16.53 -9.45
CA PHE A 67 9.51 -15.12 -9.06
C PHE A 67 9.32 -14.17 -10.24
N LEU A 68 9.92 -14.47 -11.39
CA LEU A 68 9.77 -13.68 -12.61
C LEU A 68 8.29 -13.62 -13.05
N THR A 69 7.62 -14.78 -13.08
CA THR A 69 6.21 -14.87 -13.44
C THR A 69 5.33 -14.05 -12.51
N LEU A 70 5.52 -14.18 -11.18
CA LEU A 70 4.79 -13.38 -10.22
C LEU A 70 5.08 -11.87 -10.35
N ALA A 71 6.33 -11.48 -10.64
CA ALA A 71 6.68 -10.09 -10.89
C ALA A 71 5.94 -9.53 -12.12
N LEU A 72 5.89 -10.29 -13.23
CA LEU A 72 5.19 -9.91 -14.45
C LEU A 72 3.67 -9.84 -14.25
N LEU A 73 3.08 -10.82 -13.56
CA LEU A 73 1.64 -10.85 -13.25
C LEU A 73 1.19 -9.68 -12.36
N ARG A 74 2.08 -9.10 -11.58
CA ARG A 74 1.80 -7.92 -10.73
C ARG A 74 1.79 -6.61 -11.54
N VAL A 75 2.51 -6.56 -12.65
CA VAL A 75 2.55 -5.37 -13.52
C VAL A 75 1.40 -5.39 -14.52
N TRP A 76 0.95 -6.56 -14.94
CA TRP A 76 -0.15 -6.75 -15.88
C TRP A 76 -1.41 -7.33 -15.18
N PRO A 77 -2.60 -6.77 -15.42
CA PRO A 77 -2.94 -5.55 -16.17
C PRO A 77 -2.70 -4.29 -15.36
N GLY A 78 -2.58 -3.15 -16.06
CA GLY A 78 -2.46 -1.83 -15.44
C GLY A 78 -3.62 -1.50 -14.48
N PRO A 79 -3.52 -0.41 -13.73
CA PRO A 79 -4.57 0.02 -12.81
C PRO A 79 -5.83 0.41 -13.58
N PRO A 80 -7.02 0.24 -12.98
CA PRO A 80 -8.26 0.75 -13.53
C PRO A 80 -8.25 2.28 -13.60
N ALA A 81 -9.17 2.85 -14.40
CA ALA A 81 -9.35 4.30 -14.48
C ALA A 81 -9.68 4.88 -13.09
N HIS A 82 -9.32 6.15 -12.87
CA HIS A 82 -9.45 6.81 -11.57
C HIS A 82 -10.90 6.96 -11.10
N ASP A 83 -11.83 7.00 -12.03
CA ASP A 83 -13.28 7.11 -11.87
C ASP A 83 -13.99 5.75 -11.95
N ALA A 84 -13.24 4.66 -11.95
CA ALA A 84 -13.81 3.32 -12.04
C ALA A 84 -14.71 3.01 -10.83
N PRO A 85 -15.80 2.24 -11.01
CA PRO A 85 -16.68 1.85 -9.93
C PRO A 85 -15.93 1.10 -8.82
N ARG A 86 -16.34 1.35 -7.56
CA ARG A 86 -15.75 0.73 -6.36
C ARG A 86 -15.47 -0.77 -6.50
N PRO A 87 -16.37 -1.63 -7.01
CA PRO A 87 -16.11 -3.06 -7.14
C PRO A 87 -14.96 -3.41 -8.09
N VAL A 88 -14.64 -2.54 -9.04
CA VAL A 88 -13.53 -2.72 -9.99
C VAL A 88 -12.21 -2.41 -9.29
N LEU A 89 -12.16 -1.31 -8.52
CA LEU A 89 -11.00 -0.91 -7.72
C LEU A 89 -10.65 -1.96 -6.66
N GLU A 90 -11.65 -2.44 -5.92
CA GLU A 90 -11.48 -3.47 -4.88
C GLU A 90 -10.97 -4.80 -5.48
N ARG A 91 -11.56 -5.29 -6.58
CA ARG A 91 -11.10 -6.51 -7.26
C ARG A 91 -9.67 -6.40 -7.77
N TRP A 92 -9.30 -5.23 -8.29
CA TRP A 92 -7.92 -5.00 -8.72
C TRP A 92 -6.96 -5.05 -7.52
N LEU A 93 -7.27 -4.36 -6.42
CA LEU A 93 -6.48 -4.38 -5.19
C LEU A 93 -6.35 -5.81 -4.63
N ASP A 94 -7.43 -6.57 -4.56
CA ASP A 94 -7.41 -7.95 -4.06
C ASP A 94 -6.52 -8.86 -4.91
N ARG A 95 -6.58 -8.71 -6.24
CA ARG A 95 -5.69 -9.42 -7.15
C ARG A 95 -4.23 -9.05 -6.94
N GLN A 96 -3.92 -7.76 -6.77
CA GLN A 96 -2.56 -7.31 -6.50
C GLN A 96 -2.04 -7.85 -5.17
N TRP A 97 -2.89 -7.80 -4.13
CA TRP A 97 -2.53 -8.38 -2.84
C TRP A 97 -2.31 -9.89 -2.91
N ALA A 98 -3.10 -10.62 -3.67
CA ALA A 98 -2.86 -12.05 -3.89
C ALA A 98 -1.48 -12.31 -4.52
N GLY A 99 -1.08 -11.52 -5.52
CA GLY A 99 0.25 -11.61 -6.13
C GLY A 99 1.38 -11.26 -5.16
N VAL A 100 1.18 -10.22 -4.31
CA VAL A 100 2.15 -9.83 -3.28
C VAL A 100 2.33 -10.94 -2.24
N LEU A 101 1.23 -11.50 -1.73
CA LEU A 101 1.27 -12.58 -0.75
C LEU A 101 1.82 -13.89 -1.33
N ALA A 102 1.51 -14.20 -2.59
CA ALA A 102 2.09 -15.35 -3.30
C ALA A 102 3.62 -15.21 -3.42
N THR A 103 4.12 -14.01 -3.73
CA THR A 103 5.56 -13.73 -3.77
C THR A 103 6.21 -13.89 -2.39
N ALA A 104 5.54 -13.40 -1.33
CA ALA A 104 5.98 -13.56 0.05
C ALA A 104 6.04 -15.03 0.48
N ALA A 105 5.00 -15.80 0.13
CA ALA A 105 4.94 -17.24 0.41
C ALA A 105 6.02 -18.03 -0.35
N LEU A 106 6.26 -17.69 -1.62
CA LEU A 106 7.32 -18.32 -2.42
C LEU A 106 8.69 -18.04 -1.80
N TRP A 107 8.96 -16.81 -1.32
CA TRP A 107 10.20 -16.49 -0.62
C TRP A 107 10.34 -17.27 0.68
N GLY A 108 9.28 -17.32 1.51
CA GLY A 108 9.30 -18.11 2.74
C GLY A 108 9.56 -19.59 2.50
N GLY A 109 8.97 -20.17 1.44
CA GLY A 109 9.22 -21.53 1.01
C GLY A 109 10.67 -21.75 0.54
N ALA A 110 11.23 -20.82 -0.24
CA ALA A 110 12.62 -20.85 -0.67
C ALA A 110 13.58 -20.73 0.52
N LEU A 111 13.31 -19.84 1.47
CA LEU A 111 14.07 -19.73 2.73
C LEU A 111 14.02 -21.03 3.54
N ALA A 112 12.81 -21.60 3.70
CA ALA A 112 12.65 -22.87 4.41
C ALA A 112 13.48 -23.98 3.76
N TRP A 113 13.46 -24.07 2.43
CA TRP A 113 14.30 -25.04 1.72
C TRP A 113 15.79 -24.81 2.00
N VAL A 114 16.31 -23.58 1.88
CA VAL A 114 17.73 -23.25 2.17
C VAL A 114 18.12 -23.59 3.61
N LEU A 115 17.20 -23.40 4.57
CA LEU A 115 17.49 -23.69 5.97
C LEU A 115 17.53 -25.20 6.27
N VAL A 116 16.66 -25.98 5.61
CA VAL A 116 16.51 -27.42 5.86
C VAL A 116 17.56 -28.24 5.10
N ASP A 117 17.94 -27.83 3.88
CA ASP A 117 18.89 -28.56 3.05
C ASP A 117 20.33 -28.32 3.50
N PRO A 118 21.07 -29.36 3.96
CA PRO A 118 22.47 -29.22 4.39
C PRO A 118 23.41 -28.81 3.24
N HIS A 119 23.08 -29.17 1.99
CA HIS A 119 23.89 -28.80 0.81
C HIS A 119 23.85 -27.29 0.55
N LEU A 120 22.82 -26.60 1.03
CA LEU A 120 22.65 -25.16 0.89
C LEU A 120 23.11 -24.36 2.13
N ALA A 121 23.83 -25.00 3.07
CA ALA A 121 24.30 -24.34 4.29
C ALA A 121 25.09 -23.04 4.01
N GLY A 122 25.89 -23.00 2.93
CA GLY A 122 26.63 -21.83 2.49
C GLY A 122 25.76 -20.65 2.07
N ALA A 123 24.52 -20.90 1.65
CA ALA A 123 23.57 -19.84 1.26
C ALA A 123 22.79 -19.23 2.43
N ARG A 124 22.77 -19.86 3.59
CA ARG A 124 21.98 -19.42 4.76
C ARG A 124 22.23 -17.95 5.15
N PRO A 125 23.48 -17.45 5.23
CA PRO A 125 23.71 -16.04 5.54
C PRO A 125 23.10 -15.09 4.52
N ALA A 126 23.27 -15.38 3.22
CA ALA A 126 22.67 -14.56 2.15
C ALA A 126 21.14 -14.59 2.18
N ALA A 127 20.55 -15.77 2.40
CA ALA A 127 19.10 -15.93 2.52
C ALA A 127 18.53 -15.17 3.72
N LEU A 128 19.20 -15.20 4.88
CA LEU A 128 18.79 -14.44 6.07
C LEU A 128 18.88 -12.92 5.84
N LEU A 129 19.99 -12.43 5.27
CA LEU A 129 20.14 -11.01 4.94
C LEU A 129 19.05 -10.52 3.99
N CYS A 130 18.78 -11.26 2.91
CA CYS A 130 17.69 -10.94 2.00
C CYS A 130 16.32 -10.99 2.72
N THR A 131 16.10 -11.96 3.60
CA THR A 131 14.86 -12.07 4.38
C THR A 131 14.67 -10.86 5.28
N PHE A 132 15.70 -10.41 5.98
CA PHE A 132 15.64 -9.19 6.79
C PHE A 132 15.30 -7.96 5.93
N ALA A 133 16.00 -7.78 4.81
CA ALA A 133 15.72 -6.68 3.90
C ALA A 133 14.27 -6.71 3.38
N PHE A 134 13.79 -7.89 2.92
CA PHE A 134 12.44 -8.02 2.36
C PHE A 134 11.35 -7.88 3.42
N ALA A 135 11.52 -8.44 4.61
CA ALA A 135 10.56 -8.30 5.70
C ALA A 135 10.43 -6.84 6.15
N THR A 136 11.57 -6.11 6.27
CA THR A 136 11.55 -4.68 6.57
C THR A 136 10.87 -3.88 5.45
N ALA A 137 11.27 -4.10 4.21
CA ALA A 137 10.68 -3.43 3.05
C ALA A 137 9.18 -3.71 2.96
N PHE A 138 8.74 -4.95 3.26
CA PHE A 138 7.34 -5.32 3.28
C PHE A 138 6.58 -4.56 4.37
N ALA A 139 7.11 -4.52 5.59
CA ALA A 139 6.49 -3.82 6.71
C ALA A 139 6.32 -2.31 6.45
N HIS A 140 7.28 -1.68 5.78
CA HIS A 140 7.19 -0.26 5.41
C HIS A 140 6.24 0.00 4.23
N ASN A 141 6.35 -0.80 3.17
CA ASN A 141 5.65 -0.50 1.93
C ASN A 141 4.17 -0.92 1.94
N PHE A 142 3.78 -1.90 2.76
CA PHE A 142 2.45 -2.49 2.72
C PHE A 142 1.62 -2.26 3.98
N SER A 143 1.96 -1.26 4.78
CA SER A 143 1.23 -0.86 6.00
C SER A 143 -0.19 -0.34 5.79
N LEU A 144 -0.62 -0.12 4.53
CA LEU A 144 -1.97 0.33 4.17
C LEU A 144 -3.09 -0.59 4.73
N ARG A 145 -2.87 -1.90 4.70
CA ARG A 145 -3.81 -2.92 5.22
C ARG A 145 -3.10 -3.80 6.25
N PRO A 146 -3.19 -3.47 7.55
CA PRO A 146 -2.35 -4.08 8.57
C PRO A 146 -2.47 -5.60 8.67
N GLY A 147 -3.68 -6.16 8.50
CA GLY A 147 -3.86 -7.61 8.52
C GLY A 147 -3.14 -8.32 7.36
N ARG A 148 -3.21 -7.76 6.15
CA ARG A 148 -2.51 -8.32 4.98
C ARG A 148 -0.99 -8.09 5.07
N ALA A 149 -0.58 -6.94 5.61
CA ALA A 149 0.83 -6.66 5.86
C ALA A 149 1.44 -7.62 6.88
N LEU A 150 0.74 -7.85 7.99
CA LEU A 150 1.15 -8.84 8.99
C LEU A 150 1.29 -10.24 8.38
N LEU A 151 0.29 -10.68 7.60
CA LEU A 151 0.36 -11.97 6.91
C LEU A 151 1.57 -12.05 5.98
N GLY A 152 1.84 -11.01 5.20
CA GLY A 152 2.98 -10.99 4.28
C GLY A 152 4.33 -11.02 5.00
N VAL A 153 4.50 -10.22 6.06
CA VAL A 153 5.70 -10.26 6.91
C VAL A 153 5.87 -11.63 7.52
N THR A 154 4.79 -12.24 8.01
CA THR A 154 4.81 -13.60 8.58
C THR A 154 5.25 -14.62 7.53
N LEU A 155 4.70 -14.58 6.32
CA LEU A 155 5.08 -15.51 5.25
C LEU A 155 6.55 -15.40 4.86
N VAL A 156 7.11 -14.18 4.81
CA VAL A 156 8.53 -13.94 4.48
C VAL A 156 9.44 -14.38 5.61
N TYR A 157 9.09 -14.06 6.85
CA TYR A 157 10.02 -14.10 7.98
C TYR A 157 9.90 -15.34 8.87
N LEU A 158 8.68 -15.86 9.05
CA LEU A 158 8.41 -16.96 10.01
C LEU A 158 9.26 -18.21 9.81
N PRO A 159 9.63 -18.63 8.59
CA PRO A 159 10.53 -19.79 8.43
C PRO A 159 11.86 -19.65 9.14
N ALA A 160 12.41 -18.43 9.29
CA ALA A 160 13.68 -18.22 9.97
C ALA A 160 13.62 -18.60 11.46
N PRO A 161 12.79 -18.01 12.33
CA PRO A 161 12.75 -18.39 13.76
C PRO A 161 12.24 -19.81 14.00
N LEU A 162 11.46 -20.40 13.07
CA LEU A 162 10.97 -21.76 13.21
C LEU A 162 12.02 -22.82 12.88
N LEU A 163 12.82 -22.64 11.84
CA LEU A 163 13.69 -23.67 11.30
C LEU A 163 15.15 -23.49 11.69
N LEU A 164 15.59 -22.25 11.91
CA LEU A 164 16.97 -21.94 12.25
C LEU A 164 17.46 -22.65 13.52
N PRO A 165 16.67 -22.83 14.62
CA PRO A 165 17.08 -23.56 15.80
C PRO A 165 17.43 -25.04 15.57
N TYR A 166 16.95 -25.62 14.47
CA TYR A 166 17.24 -27.02 14.09
C TYR A 166 18.45 -27.15 13.14
N THR A 167 19.14 -26.03 12.88
CA THR A 167 20.36 -25.98 12.07
C THR A 167 21.58 -25.82 12.99
N ASP A 168 22.76 -25.84 12.39
CA ASP A 168 24.03 -25.60 13.12
C ASP A 168 24.25 -24.11 13.49
N ALA A 169 23.19 -23.28 13.38
CA ALA A 169 23.28 -21.89 13.74
C ALA A 169 23.45 -21.68 15.24
N GLY A 170 24.53 -20.97 15.60
CA GLY A 170 24.83 -20.68 16.99
C GLY A 170 23.75 -19.82 17.68
N LEU A 171 23.80 -19.81 19.03
CA LEU A 171 22.86 -19.05 19.87
C LEU A 171 22.76 -17.56 19.45
N ALA A 172 23.88 -16.94 19.08
CA ALA A 172 23.93 -15.55 18.68
C ALA A 172 23.07 -15.28 17.44
N VAL A 173 23.07 -16.15 16.43
CA VAL A 173 22.26 -16.01 15.22
C VAL A 173 20.78 -16.19 15.54
N ASN A 174 20.44 -17.19 16.36
CA ASN A 174 19.06 -17.41 16.81
C ASN A 174 18.53 -16.22 17.63
N ALA A 175 19.35 -15.67 18.54
CA ALA A 175 19.00 -14.48 19.32
C ALA A 175 18.80 -13.26 18.42
N THR A 176 19.67 -13.06 17.41
CA THR A 176 19.53 -11.97 16.42
C THR A 176 18.21 -12.07 15.67
N VAL A 177 17.83 -13.26 15.22
CA VAL A 177 16.53 -13.49 14.57
C VAL A 177 15.39 -13.14 15.54
N GLY A 178 15.45 -13.57 16.81
CA GLY A 178 14.44 -13.24 17.81
C GLY A 178 14.29 -11.73 18.06
N VAL A 179 15.39 -11.00 18.22
CA VAL A 179 15.41 -9.54 18.39
C VAL A 179 14.85 -8.85 17.15
N TYR A 180 15.18 -9.36 15.97
CA TYR A 180 14.68 -8.81 14.72
C TYR A 180 13.16 -9.00 14.54
N ALA A 181 12.57 -10.07 15.07
CA ALA A 181 11.12 -10.25 15.10
C ALA A 181 10.42 -9.11 15.88
N ILE A 182 10.98 -8.74 17.03
CA ILE A 182 10.48 -7.61 17.84
C ILE A 182 10.61 -6.32 17.04
N TYR A 183 11.74 -6.07 16.38
CA TYR A 183 11.93 -4.90 15.52
C TYR A 183 10.89 -4.85 14.41
N LEU A 184 10.63 -5.95 13.70
CA LEU A 184 9.60 -6.00 12.64
C LEU A 184 8.21 -5.66 13.16
N ALA A 185 7.83 -6.17 14.34
CA ALA A 185 6.54 -5.84 14.95
C ALA A 185 6.43 -4.32 15.25
N LEU A 186 7.49 -3.72 15.79
CA LEU A 186 7.54 -2.28 16.06
C LEU A 186 7.46 -1.45 14.77
N VAL A 187 8.22 -1.85 13.75
CA VAL A 187 8.20 -1.19 12.42
C VAL A 187 6.81 -1.25 11.81
N LEU A 188 6.15 -2.41 11.84
CA LEU A 188 4.81 -2.57 11.27
C LEU A 188 3.79 -1.66 11.96
N VAL A 189 3.79 -1.62 13.30
CA VAL A 189 2.90 -0.76 14.08
C VAL A 189 3.18 0.72 13.78
N ARG A 190 4.46 1.10 13.75
CA ARG A 190 4.88 2.48 13.46
C ARG A 190 4.46 2.92 12.05
N SER A 191 4.79 2.12 11.04
CA SER A 191 4.46 2.42 9.64
C SER A 191 2.95 2.52 9.41
N TYR A 192 2.15 1.70 10.11
CA TYR A 192 0.70 1.82 10.06
C TYR A 192 0.21 3.15 10.66
N ARG A 193 0.76 3.56 11.83
CA ARG A 193 0.40 4.85 12.46
C ARG A 193 0.78 6.04 11.58
N GLU A 194 1.99 6.02 11.02
CA GLU A 194 2.47 7.08 10.10
C GLU A 194 1.56 7.21 8.87
N TYR A 195 1.12 6.09 8.31
CA TYR A 195 0.19 6.09 7.18
C TYR A 195 -1.17 6.68 7.54
N GLN A 196 -1.73 6.32 8.71
CA GLN A 196 -2.99 6.91 9.18
C GLN A 196 -2.87 8.42 9.38
N GLN A 197 -1.79 8.88 10.01
CA GLN A 197 -1.53 10.31 10.19
C GLN A 197 -1.42 11.07 8.85
N GLN A 198 -0.80 10.46 7.83
CA GLN A 198 -0.77 11.06 6.50
C GLN A 198 -2.17 11.19 5.88
N LEU A 199 -3.03 10.18 6.02
CA LEU A 199 -4.41 10.25 5.54
C LEU A 199 -5.19 11.35 6.24
N ASP A 200 -5.10 11.45 7.56
CA ASP A 200 -5.79 12.46 8.35
C ASP A 200 -5.32 13.88 7.98
N LEU A 201 -4.01 14.05 7.75
CA LEU A 201 -3.44 15.33 7.29
C LEU A 201 -3.96 15.73 5.91
N TYR A 202 -4.05 14.78 4.98
CA TYR A 202 -4.60 15.03 3.65
C TYR A 202 -6.07 15.44 3.71
N ASP A 203 -6.87 14.77 4.54
CA ASP A 203 -8.28 15.12 4.72
C ASP A 203 -8.45 16.51 5.35
N ALA A 204 -7.60 16.85 6.34
CA ALA A 204 -7.58 18.18 6.95
C ALA A 204 -7.20 19.28 5.94
N LEU A 205 -6.16 19.07 5.12
CA LEU A 205 -5.76 20.00 4.07
C LEU A 205 -6.86 20.20 3.02
N ARG A 206 -7.52 19.11 2.61
CA ARG A 206 -8.64 19.18 1.68
C ARG A 206 -9.79 20.00 2.27
N HIS A 207 -10.14 19.74 3.51
CA HIS A 207 -11.19 20.49 4.20
C HIS A 207 -10.85 21.98 4.33
N GLN A 208 -9.61 22.32 4.68
CA GLN A 208 -9.16 23.71 4.70
C GLN A 208 -9.25 24.36 3.32
N ARG A 209 -8.80 23.68 2.25
CA ARG A 209 -8.89 24.18 0.89
C ARG A 209 -10.35 24.47 0.52
N ASP A 210 -11.24 23.54 0.79
CA ASP A 210 -12.67 23.69 0.49
C ASP A 210 -13.29 24.86 1.29
N GLN A 211 -12.85 25.06 2.55
CA GLN A 211 -13.23 26.24 3.33
C GLN A 211 -12.70 27.55 2.70
N TYR A 212 -11.44 27.60 2.27
CA TYR A 212 -10.89 28.77 1.57
C TYR A 212 -11.62 29.06 0.27
N GLU A 213 -11.95 28.05 -0.52
CA GLU A 213 -12.75 28.21 -1.75
C GLU A 213 -14.15 28.75 -1.42
N HIS A 214 -14.75 28.30 -0.31
CA HIS A 214 -16.03 28.84 0.15
C HIS A 214 -15.95 30.27 0.66
N LEU A 215 -14.87 30.65 1.31
CA LEU A 215 -14.65 31.98 1.85
C LEU A 215 -14.11 32.96 0.80
N SER A 216 -13.53 32.45 -0.31
CA SER A 216 -13.00 33.28 -1.38
C SER A 216 -14.12 34.08 -2.03
N ARG A 217 -13.99 35.42 -1.99
CA ARG A 217 -14.90 36.35 -2.67
C ARG A 217 -14.68 36.42 -4.17
N ILE A 218 -13.52 35.90 -4.62
CA ILE A 218 -13.05 35.98 -6.00
C ILE A 218 -12.85 34.59 -6.53
N ASP A 219 -13.31 34.31 -7.72
CA ASP A 219 -13.04 33.07 -8.44
C ASP A 219 -11.58 33.07 -8.91
N PRO A 220 -10.76 32.08 -8.53
CA PRO A 220 -9.32 32.07 -8.81
C PRO A 220 -8.99 31.88 -10.30
N LEU A 221 -9.92 31.37 -11.11
CA LEU A 221 -9.73 31.15 -12.55
C LEU A 221 -10.06 32.37 -13.40
N THR A 222 -11.10 33.09 -13.01
CA THR A 222 -11.61 34.21 -13.80
C THR A 222 -11.26 35.58 -13.24
N GLY A 223 -10.83 35.68 -11.99
CA GLY A 223 -10.56 36.93 -11.28
C GLY A 223 -11.86 37.74 -10.98
N LEU A 224 -13.03 37.18 -11.28
CA LEU A 224 -14.32 37.81 -11.03
C LEU A 224 -14.88 37.42 -9.67
N ALA A 225 -15.91 38.15 -9.21
CA ALA A 225 -16.61 37.78 -7.98
C ALA A 225 -17.18 36.34 -8.11
N ASN A 226 -16.86 35.49 -7.10
CA ASN A 226 -17.41 34.16 -7.05
C ASN A 226 -18.94 34.19 -7.08
N ARG A 227 -19.58 33.32 -7.87
CA ARG A 227 -21.02 33.21 -8.05
C ARG A 227 -21.79 33.27 -6.74
N ARG A 228 -21.29 32.66 -5.70
CA ARG A 228 -21.90 32.65 -4.35
C ARG A 228 -21.83 34.02 -3.69
N HIS A 229 -20.69 34.71 -3.78
CA HIS A 229 -20.52 36.06 -3.25
C HIS A 229 -21.37 37.06 -4.05
N HIS A 230 -21.40 36.93 -5.39
CA HIS A 230 -22.23 37.72 -6.27
C HIS A 230 -23.73 37.57 -5.93
N GLY A 231 -24.20 36.32 -5.73
CA GLY A 231 -25.61 36.07 -5.36
C GLY A 231 -25.99 36.71 -4.00
N GLY A 232 -25.16 36.54 -2.98
CA GLY A 232 -25.39 37.15 -1.66
C GLY A 232 -25.36 38.70 -1.69
N THR A 233 -24.41 39.25 -2.44
CA THR A 233 -24.30 40.71 -2.62
C THR A 233 -25.51 41.26 -3.40
N LEU A 234 -25.96 40.52 -4.43
CA LEU A 234 -27.13 40.90 -5.20
C LEU A 234 -28.42 40.91 -4.38
N GLU A 235 -28.62 39.88 -3.55
CA GLU A 235 -29.77 39.83 -2.63
C GLU A 235 -29.74 40.96 -1.60
N HIS A 236 -28.53 41.31 -1.11
CA HIS A 236 -28.37 42.44 -0.17
C HIS A 236 -28.72 43.77 -0.86
N LEU A 237 -28.14 44.02 -2.05
CA LEU A 237 -28.39 45.21 -2.81
C LEU A 237 -29.85 45.32 -3.26
N ALA A 238 -30.49 44.21 -3.64
CA ALA A 238 -31.91 44.19 -4.00
C ALA A 238 -32.82 44.53 -2.80
N ARG A 239 -32.49 44.05 -1.61
CA ARG A 239 -33.21 44.40 -0.37
C ARG A 239 -33.03 45.88 -0.01
N GLU A 240 -31.83 46.42 -0.19
CA GLU A 240 -31.51 47.81 0.11
C GLU A 240 -32.19 48.76 -0.90
N ALA A 241 -32.12 48.45 -2.19
CA ALA A 241 -32.82 49.21 -3.25
C ALA A 241 -34.34 49.26 -3.04
N ARG A 242 -34.96 48.13 -2.63
CA ARG A 242 -36.39 48.10 -2.24
C ARG A 242 -36.67 48.99 -1.03
N ARG A 243 -35.78 49.00 -0.01
CA ARG A 243 -35.95 49.82 1.19
C ARG A 243 -35.82 51.30 0.88
N LEU A 244 -34.89 51.65 -0.01
CA LEU A 244 -34.62 53.06 -0.40
C LEU A 244 -35.47 53.52 -1.60
N ARG A 245 -36.30 52.63 -2.17
CA ARG A 245 -37.10 52.88 -3.40
C ARG A 245 -36.25 53.37 -4.57
N GLN A 246 -35.03 52.87 -4.68
CA GLN A 246 -34.11 53.20 -5.79
C GLN A 246 -34.11 52.09 -6.84
N PRO A 247 -33.98 52.41 -8.15
CA PRO A 247 -33.81 51.40 -9.16
C PRO A 247 -32.46 50.71 -9.03
N LEU A 248 -32.44 49.37 -9.15
CA LEU A 248 -31.20 48.55 -9.20
C LEU A 248 -30.93 48.26 -10.68
N SER A 249 -29.80 48.76 -11.21
CA SER A 249 -29.27 48.38 -12.53
C SER A 249 -28.03 47.51 -12.36
N MET A 250 -27.89 46.47 -13.19
CA MET A 250 -26.71 45.60 -13.28
C MET A 250 -26.02 45.79 -14.61
#